data_cac9b36f7d5106c361f377c6cc1312f3
#
_entry.id   cac9b36f7d5106c361f377c6cc1312f3
#
_cell.length_a   1.000
_cell.length_b   1.000
_cell.length_c   1.000
_cell.angle_alpha   90.00
_cell.angle_beta   90.00
_cell.angle_gamma   90.00
#
_symmetry.space_group_name_H-M   'P 1'
#
loop_
_entity.id
_entity.type
_entity.pdbx_description
1 polymer ?
#
loop_
_entity_poly.entity_id
_entity_poly.type
_entity_poly.pdbx_seq_one_letter_code
_entity_poly.pdbx_strand_id
1 'polypeptide(L)'
;MTLVSADILSEARALIPGGVNSATRNIGNPTGFRSSHGAIITDLEGRDYIDYHAAFGAILLGHNDERVNGAVADTFGTIDLIGLGVSELEVETARLVADLIPSVEMSITTMSGTESTFQAVRLSRAVTGRKFMVKFQGCFHGWHDAVARNVASTPERAYGRDPLSAGILDDAIDSTLIAEFNDLASVEELFAKYPDQIAGVILEPVPHNVGALMPEREFLQGLRDLTTR
;
A
#
# COMPACT_ATOMS: atom_id res chain seq x y z
N MET A 1 31.01 19.62 12.09
CA MET A 1 31.12 18.25 12.62
C MET A 1 30.39 17.36 11.64
N THR A 2 31.03 16.39 11.02
CA THR A 2 30.36 15.47 10.08
C THR A 2 29.64 14.44 10.94
N LEU A 3 28.28 14.42 10.85
CA LEU A 3 27.49 13.39 11.48
C LEU A 3 27.78 12.05 10.83
N VAL A 4 27.96 11.01 11.62
CA VAL A 4 28.10 9.63 11.16
C VAL A 4 26.81 8.84 11.47
N SER A 5 26.61 7.72 10.80
CA SER A 5 25.38 6.92 10.93
C SER A 5 25.06 6.57 12.38
N ALA A 6 26.06 6.27 13.21
CA ALA A 6 25.84 5.91 14.61
C ALA A 6 25.22 7.07 15.42
N ASP A 7 25.66 8.31 15.19
CA ASP A 7 25.16 9.49 15.88
C ASP A 7 23.70 9.77 15.47
N ILE A 8 23.43 9.76 14.16
CA ILE A 8 22.08 9.97 13.61
C ILE A 8 21.11 8.89 14.10
N LEU A 9 21.52 7.63 14.11
CA LEU A 9 20.65 6.54 14.57
C LEU A 9 20.39 6.62 16.09
N SER A 10 21.39 7.05 16.87
CA SER A 10 21.21 7.27 18.30
C SER A 10 20.19 8.38 18.57
N GLU A 11 20.32 9.50 17.87
CA GLU A 11 19.40 10.62 17.96
C GLU A 11 18.01 10.26 17.46
N ALA A 12 17.91 9.55 16.33
CA ALA A 12 16.65 9.07 15.80
C ALA A 12 15.89 8.18 16.80
N ARG A 13 16.59 7.28 17.49
CA ARG A 13 15.97 6.43 18.53
C ARG A 13 15.47 7.21 19.73
N ALA A 14 16.07 8.35 20.02
CA ALA A 14 15.63 9.24 21.12
C ALA A 14 14.41 10.09 20.74
N LEU A 15 14.25 10.41 19.44
CA LEU A 15 13.24 11.36 18.97
C LEU A 15 12.09 10.70 18.17
N ILE A 16 12.32 9.55 17.58
CA ILE A 16 11.37 8.86 16.71
C ILE A 16 11.06 7.48 17.30
N PRO A 17 9.81 7.11 17.54
CA PRO A 17 9.46 5.79 18.02
C PRO A 17 10.04 4.68 17.12
N GLY A 18 10.90 3.82 17.70
CA GLY A 18 11.62 2.79 16.93
C GLY A 18 12.79 3.30 16.07
N GLY A 19 13.09 4.62 16.10
CA GLY A 19 14.18 5.23 15.35
C GLY A 19 13.91 5.45 13.85
N VAL A 20 12.71 5.15 13.39
CA VAL A 20 12.30 5.25 11.97
C VAL A 20 10.83 5.69 11.85
N ASN A 21 10.49 6.44 10.80
CA ASN A 21 9.11 6.91 10.60
C ASN A 21 8.14 5.84 10.04
N SER A 22 8.61 4.62 9.86
CA SER A 22 7.78 3.45 9.52
C SER A 22 8.46 2.20 10.07
N ALA A 23 7.74 1.37 10.81
CA ALA A 23 8.29 0.13 11.39
C ALA A 23 8.89 -0.81 10.32
N THR A 24 8.34 -0.81 9.12
CA THR A 24 8.84 -1.58 7.98
C THR A 24 10.20 -1.10 7.44
N ARG A 25 10.66 0.10 7.82
CA ARG A 25 12.01 0.61 7.49
C ARG A 25 13.09 0.15 8.47
N ASN A 26 12.72 -0.49 9.57
CA ASN A 26 13.66 -1.02 10.56
C ASN A 26 14.07 -2.45 10.17
N ILE A 27 14.75 -2.61 9.04
CA ILE A 27 15.18 -3.89 8.50
C ILE A 27 16.69 -4.03 8.63
N GLY A 28 17.15 -5.18 9.11
CA GLY A 28 18.57 -5.50 9.17
C GLY A 28 19.35 -4.59 10.12
N ASN A 29 20.44 -4.04 9.65
CA ASN A 29 21.27 -3.10 10.40
C ASN A 29 21.09 -1.69 9.81
N PRO A 30 20.18 -0.88 10.35
CA PRO A 30 19.84 0.41 9.77
C PRO A 30 21.07 1.34 9.74
N THR A 31 21.19 2.11 8.65
CA THR A 31 22.20 3.14 8.49
C THR A 31 21.56 4.49 8.12
N GLY A 32 22.30 5.58 8.27
CA GLY A 32 21.87 6.91 7.81
C GLY A 32 22.26 7.12 6.36
N PHE A 33 21.38 7.65 5.54
CA PHE A 33 21.65 8.01 4.15
C PHE A 33 21.65 9.52 3.95
N ARG A 34 22.50 10.00 3.02
CA ARG A 34 22.63 11.43 2.69
C ARG A 34 22.14 11.80 1.29
N SER A 35 22.19 10.87 0.36
CA SER A 35 21.83 11.14 -1.03
C SER A 35 21.41 9.86 -1.76
N SER A 36 20.75 10.06 -2.89
CA SER A 36 20.37 8.99 -3.80
C SER A 36 20.33 9.51 -5.23
N HIS A 37 20.68 8.66 -6.21
CA HIS A 37 20.57 8.98 -7.63
C HIS A 37 20.47 7.69 -8.47
N GLY A 38 19.52 7.63 -9.38
CA GLY A 38 19.30 6.42 -10.19
C GLY A 38 19.08 5.18 -9.30
N ALA A 39 19.90 4.16 -9.45
CA ALA A 39 19.85 2.95 -8.65
C ALA A 39 20.73 2.99 -7.38
N ILE A 40 21.37 4.11 -7.09
CA ILE A 40 22.36 4.22 -6.02
C ILE A 40 21.80 5.06 -4.86
N ILE A 41 22.03 4.57 -3.64
CA ILE A 41 21.89 5.33 -2.39
C ILE A 41 23.23 5.44 -1.69
N THR A 42 23.55 6.61 -1.14
CA THR A 42 24.83 6.89 -0.49
C THR A 42 24.61 7.14 1.00
N ASP A 43 25.32 6.42 1.86
CA ASP A 43 25.24 6.60 3.30
C ASP A 43 25.99 7.88 3.81
N LEU A 44 25.91 8.14 5.11
CA LEU A 44 26.57 9.29 5.72
C LEU A 44 28.09 9.20 5.70
N GLU A 45 28.65 8.00 5.59
CA GLU A 45 30.07 7.74 5.46
C GLU A 45 30.57 7.86 4.02
N GLY A 46 29.64 8.03 3.04
CA GLY A 46 29.98 8.19 1.62
C GLY A 46 30.13 6.87 0.88
N ARG A 47 29.63 5.76 1.43
CA ARG A 47 29.59 4.46 0.74
C ARG A 47 28.34 4.35 -0.10
N ASP A 48 28.50 3.83 -1.30
CA ASP A 48 27.41 3.61 -2.24
C ASP A 48 26.85 2.19 -2.13
N TYR A 49 25.53 2.10 -2.29
CA TYR A 49 24.78 0.84 -2.31
C TYR A 49 23.85 0.83 -3.51
N ILE A 50 23.67 -0.33 -4.13
CA ILE A 50 22.60 -0.53 -5.13
C ILE A 50 21.30 -0.71 -4.35
N ASP A 51 20.32 0.13 -4.62
CA ASP A 51 19.01 0.08 -3.96
C ASP A 51 18.06 -0.89 -4.66
N TYR A 52 17.96 -2.11 -4.12
CA TYR A 52 16.95 -3.09 -4.52
C TYR A 52 15.62 -2.94 -3.81
N HIS A 53 15.53 -2.04 -2.83
CA HIS A 53 14.30 -1.81 -2.08
C HIS A 53 13.37 -0.82 -2.79
N ALA A 54 13.94 0.15 -3.51
CA ALA A 54 13.23 1.16 -4.32
C ALA A 54 12.04 1.81 -3.58
N ALA A 55 12.21 2.14 -2.30
CA ALA A 55 11.16 2.68 -1.42
C ALA A 55 9.87 1.84 -1.47
N PHE A 56 9.97 0.53 -1.25
CA PHE A 56 8.89 -0.45 -1.39
C PHE A 56 8.28 -0.51 -2.80
N GLY A 57 9.11 -0.31 -3.83
CA GLY A 57 8.70 -0.34 -5.23
C GLY A 57 8.13 0.98 -5.76
N ALA A 58 8.11 2.04 -4.98
CA ALA A 58 7.58 3.34 -5.42
C ALA A 58 8.51 4.09 -6.39
N ILE A 59 9.81 3.84 -6.33
CA ILE A 59 10.82 4.50 -7.17
C ILE A 59 11.05 3.72 -8.48
N LEU A 60 10.12 3.82 -9.41
CA LEU A 60 10.16 3.07 -10.67
C LEU A 60 11.20 3.58 -11.67
N LEU A 61 11.47 4.90 -11.68
CA LEU A 61 12.38 5.55 -12.63
C LEU A 61 13.80 5.71 -12.07
N GLY A 62 14.03 5.20 -10.85
CA GLY A 62 15.23 5.49 -10.08
C GLY A 62 15.12 6.76 -9.26
N HIS A 63 16.04 6.94 -8.33
CA HIS A 63 16.08 8.10 -7.45
C HIS A 63 16.42 9.38 -8.21
N ASN A 64 15.73 10.45 -7.89
CA ASN A 64 15.98 11.80 -8.41
C ASN A 64 15.99 11.86 -9.95
N ASP A 65 15.01 11.25 -10.62
CA ASP A 65 14.84 11.41 -12.07
C ASP A 65 14.63 12.91 -12.39
N GLU A 66 15.52 13.45 -13.22
CA GLU A 66 15.58 14.89 -13.51
C GLU A 66 14.32 15.41 -14.19
N ARG A 67 13.64 14.59 -15.00
CA ARG A 67 12.39 14.98 -15.68
C ARG A 67 11.26 15.13 -14.67
N VAL A 68 11.18 14.21 -13.71
CA VAL A 68 10.15 14.27 -12.64
C VAL A 68 10.45 15.46 -11.73
N ASN A 69 11.70 15.60 -11.27
CA ASN A 69 12.07 16.70 -10.38
C ASN A 69 11.87 18.06 -11.03
N GLY A 70 12.21 18.18 -12.33
CA GLY A 70 11.97 19.40 -13.11
C GLY A 70 10.48 19.74 -13.20
N ALA A 71 9.63 18.80 -13.58
CA ALA A 71 8.20 19.01 -13.68
C ALA A 71 7.57 19.40 -12.32
N VAL A 72 8.04 18.77 -11.21
CA VAL A 72 7.58 19.13 -9.86
C VAL A 72 8.02 20.56 -9.50
N ALA A 73 9.27 20.93 -9.76
CA ALA A 73 9.77 22.27 -9.47
C ALA A 73 9.01 23.34 -10.28
N ASP A 74 8.75 23.11 -11.55
CA ASP A 74 7.99 24.01 -12.42
C ASP A 74 6.54 24.17 -11.91
N THR A 75 5.92 23.07 -11.47
CA THR A 75 4.56 23.08 -10.92
C THR A 75 4.48 23.92 -9.65
N PHE A 76 5.43 23.76 -8.73
CA PHE A 76 5.49 24.56 -7.49
C PHE A 76 5.67 26.05 -7.75
N GLY A 77 6.24 26.42 -8.91
CA GLY A 77 6.37 27.82 -9.32
C GLY A 77 5.07 28.47 -9.77
N THR A 78 4.04 27.68 -10.07
CA THR A 78 2.77 28.16 -10.65
C THR A 78 1.56 27.88 -9.79
N ILE A 79 1.53 26.76 -9.08
CA ILE A 79 0.37 26.34 -8.28
C ILE A 79 0.83 25.48 -7.10
N ASP A 80 0.20 25.70 -5.95
CA ASP A 80 0.36 24.91 -4.75
C ASP A 80 -0.98 24.29 -4.29
N LEU A 81 -1.31 24.33 -3.01
CA LEU A 81 -2.56 23.79 -2.48
C LEU A 81 -3.74 24.73 -2.78
N ILE A 82 -4.68 24.24 -3.57
CA ILE A 82 -5.96 24.91 -3.82
C ILE A 82 -7.03 24.22 -2.98
N GLY A 83 -7.69 25.01 -2.12
CA GLY A 83 -8.81 24.54 -1.30
C GLY A 83 -10.17 24.62 -1.98
N LEU A 84 -10.26 25.09 -3.23
CA LEU A 84 -11.50 25.36 -3.95
C LEU A 84 -11.33 25.13 -5.46
N GLY A 85 -12.27 24.45 -6.07
CA GLY A 85 -12.28 24.23 -7.52
C GLY A 85 -11.37 23.07 -7.93
N VAL A 86 -10.78 23.16 -9.12
CA VAL A 86 -9.96 22.13 -9.76
C VAL A 86 -8.84 22.78 -10.58
N SER A 87 -7.67 22.16 -10.63
CA SER A 87 -6.56 22.59 -11.50
C SER A 87 -6.54 21.83 -12.82
N GLU A 88 -5.89 22.40 -13.83
CA GLU A 88 -5.65 21.72 -15.11
C GLU A 88 -4.88 20.42 -14.92
N LEU A 89 -3.89 20.39 -14.01
CA LEU A 89 -3.06 19.24 -13.70
C LEU A 89 -3.89 18.07 -13.15
N GLU A 90 -4.89 18.34 -12.29
CA GLU A 90 -5.81 17.31 -11.80
C GLU A 90 -6.63 16.68 -12.93
N VAL A 91 -7.13 17.50 -13.87
CA VAL A 91 -7.90 17.03 -15.02
C VAL A 91 -7.02 16.20 -15.96
N GLU A 92 -5.81 16.66 -16.25
CA GLU A 92 -4.85 15.94 -17.09
C GLU A 92 -4.47 14.60 -16.47
N THR A 93 -4.21 14.57 -15.17
CA THR A 93 -3.90 13.34 -14.42
C THR A 93 -5.06 12.35 -14.48
N ALA A 94 -6.29 12.81 -14.22
CA ALA A 94 -7.49 11.97 -14.27
C ALA A 94 -7.72 11.40 -15.68
N ARG A 95 -7.52 12.21 -16.73
CA ARG A 95 -7.62 11.77 -18.12
C ARG A 95 -6.58 10.70 -18.44
N LEU A 96 -5.32 10.93 -18.06
CA LEU A 96 -4.24 9.96 -18.29
C LEU A 96 -4.51 8.62 -17.59
N VAL A 97 -5.02 8.65 -16.36
CA VAL A 97 -5.40 7.43 -15.63
C VAL A 97 -6.52 6.69 -16.35
N ALA A 98 -7.56 7.40 -16.84
CA ALA A 98 -8.67 6.79 -17.59
C ALA A 98 -8.22 6.21 -18.93
N ASP A 99 -7.30 6.89 -19.63
CA ASP A 99 -6.76 6.42 -20.91
C ASP A 99 -5.88 5.17 -20.76
N LEU A 100 -5.13 5.06 -19.67
CA LEU A 100 -4.21 3.95 -19.44
C LEU A 100 -4.84 2.73 -18.77
N ILE A 101 -5.91 2.91 -18.01
CA ILE A 101 -6.54 1.83 -17.24
C ILE A 101 -7.97 1.61 -17.74
N PRO A 102 -8.24 0.58 -18.57
CA PRO A 102 -9.54 0.39 -19.24
C PRO A 102 -10.76 0.28 -18.32
N SER A 103 -10.55 -0.07 -17.04
CA SER A 103 -11.64 -0.18 -16.06
C SER A 103 -11.92 1.13 -15.30
N VAL A 104 -11.16 2.19 -15.56
CA VAL A 104 -11.30 3.47 -14.85
C VAL A 104 -12.07 4.47 -15.71
N GLU A 105 -13.26 4.84 -15.27
CA GLU A 105 -14.06 5.93 -15.86
C GLU A 105 -13.83 7.27 -15.14
N MET A 106 -13.69 7.21 -13.82
CA MET A 106 -13.42 8.35 -12.96
C MET A 106 -12.41 7.99 -11.88
N SER A 107 -11.59 8.94 -11.47
CA SER A 107 -10.59 8.75 -10.42
C SER A 107 -10.59 9.90 -9.43
N ILE A 108 -10.20 9.60 -8.20
CA ILE A 108 -9.87 10.56 -7.16
C ILE A 108 -8.47 10.27 -6.65
N THR A 109 -7.65 11.30 -6.55
CA THR A 109 -6.30 11.18 -5.99
C THR A 109 -6.32 11.33 -4.47
N THR A 110 -5.43 10.61 -3.81
CA THR A 110 -5.21 10.66 -2.37
C THR A 110 -3.72 10.79 -2.06
N MET A 111 -3.37 11.14 -0.84
CA MET A 111 -1.97 11.34 -0.44
C MET A 111 -1.23 10.03 -0.12
N SER A 112 -1.95 8.91 -0.01
CA SER A 112 -1.34 7.60 0.28
C SER A 112 -2.22 6.44 -0.18
N GLY A 113 -1.61 5.27 -0.39
CA GLY A 113 -2.36 4.03 -0.65
C GLY A 113 -3.31 3.66 0.49
N THR A 114 -2.96 3.99 1.74
CA THR A 114 -3.84 3.80 2.90
C THR A 114 -5.14 4.59 2.75
N GLU A 115 -5.08 5.85 2.33
CA GLU A 115 -6.27 6.66 2.09
C GLU A 115 -7.08 6.14 0.90
N SER A 116 -6.41 5.72 -0.18
CA SER A 116 -7.08 5.15 -1.35
C SER A 116 -7.87 3.89 -0.98
N THR A 117 -7.25 2.95 -0.28
CA THR A 117 -7.92 1.70 0.13
C THR A 117 -8.99 1.94 1.19
N PHE A 118 -8.80 2.92 2.08
CA PHE A 118 -9.84 3.34 3.01
C PHE A 118 -11.08 3.84 2.28
N GLN A 119 -10.92 4.70 1.26
CA GLN A 119 -12.03 5.17 0.46
C GLN A 119 -12.68 4.04 -0.35
N ALA A 120 -11.88 3.15 -0.95
CA ALA A 120 -12.37 2.00 -1.70
C ALA A 120 -13.24 1.07 -0.83
N VAL A 121 -12.82 0.74 0.39
CA VAL A 121 -13.59 -0.07 1.33
C VAL A 121 -14.90 0.63 1.72
N ARG A 122 -14.85 1.93 2.01
CA ARG A 122 -16.06 2.70 2.34
C ARG A 122 -17.04 2.75 1.17
N LEU A 123 -16.53 3.01 -0.04
CA LEU A 123 -17.34 3.06 -1.26
C LEU A 123 -18.01 1.70 -1.53
N SER A 124 -17.24 0.61 -1.44
CA SER A 124 -17.78 -0.75 -1.63
C SER A 124 -18.95 -1.03 -0.68
N ARG A 125 -18.81 -0.67 0.60
CA ARG A 125 -19.88 -0.82 1.60
C ARG A 125 -21.07 0.10 1.32
N ALA A 126 -20.83 1.34 0.92
CA ALA A 126 -21.87 2.32 0.66
C ALA A 126 -22.75 1.93 -0.55
N VAL A 127 -22.12 1.44 -1.62
CA VAL A 127 -22.82 1.05 -2.85
C VAL A 127 -23.60 -0.25 -2.67
N THR A 128 -23.05 -1.21 -1.93
CA THR A 128 -23.67 -2.54 -1.76
C THR A 128 -24.61 -2.63 -0.55
N GLY A 129 -24.44 -1.77 0.45
CA GLY A 129 -25.08 -1.90 1.75
C GLY A 129 -24.58 -3.11 2.58
N ARG A 130 -23.50 -3.77 2.13
CA ARG A 130 -22.97 -5.00 2.72
C ARG A 130 -21.84 -4.70 3.70
N LYS A 131 -21.63 -5.60 4.67
CA LYS A 131 -20.71 -5.39 5.79
C LYS A 131 -19.26 -5.80 5.47
N PHE A 132 -19.08 -7.02 4.95
CA PHE A 132 -17.78 -7.67 4.93
C PHE A 132 -16.93 -7.30 3.70
N MET A 133 -15.62 -7.19 3.92
CA MET A 133 -14.61 -7.20 2.88
C MET A 133 -13.84 -8.51 2.94
N VAL A 134 -13.42 -9.03 1.80
CA VAL A 134 -12.46 -10.14 1.73
C VAL A 134 -11.10 -9.58 1.35
N LYS A 135 -10.05 -9.98 2.05
CA LYS A 135 -8.65 -9.78 1.67
C LYS A 135 -7.88 -11.09 1.78
N PHE A 136 -6.65 -11.12 1.27
CA PHE A 136 -5.85 -12.33 1.28
C PHE A 136 -4.74 -12.29 2.34
N GLN A 137 -4.43 -13.48 2.88
CA GLN A 137 -3.33 -13.68 3.83
C GLN A 137 -2.03 -13.11 3.25
N GLY A 138 -1.34 -12.29 4.05
CA GLY A 138 -0.08 -11.67 3.69
C GLY A 138 -0.16 -10.40 2.84
N CYS A 139 -1.31 -10.09 2.24
CA CYS A 139 -1.49 -8.88 1.45
C CYS A 139 -1.52 -7.62 2.31
N PHE A 140 -0.83 -6.58 1.87
CA PHE A 140 -0.79 -5.26 2.51
C PHE A 140 -1.62 -4.24 1.74
N HIS A 141 -2.55 -3.60 2.42
CA HIS A 141 -3.45 -2.60 1.82
C HIS A 141 -3.48 -1.28 2.60
N GLY A 142 -2.47 -1.01 3.41
CA GLY A 142 -2.40 0.17 4.26
C GLY A 142 -2.60 -0.10 5.73
N TRP A 143 -2.67 0.98 6.51
CA TRP A 143 -2.64 0.94 7.98
C TRP A 143 -3.98 1.19 8.65
N HIS A 144 -5.06 1.37 7.89
CA HIS A 144 -6.38 1.60 8.47
C HIS A 144 -7.02 0.31 8.99
N ASP A 145 -7.90 0.44 9.95
CA ASP A 145 -8.47 -0.63 10.74
C ASP A 145 -9.11 -1.77 9.93
N ALA A 146 -9.71 -1.44 8.79
CA ALA A 146 -10.36 -2.44 7.96
C ALA A 146 -9.39 -3.39 7.22
N VAL A 147 -8.10 -3.08 7.11
CA VAL A 147 -7.15 -3.86 6.32
C VAL A 147 -5.86 -4.23 7.04
N ALA A 148 -5.55 -3.59 8.19
CA ALA A 148 -4.36 -3.86 8.98
C ALA A 148 -4.49 -5.17 9.78
N ARG A 149 -4.72 -6.26 9.07
CA ARG A 149 -4.92 -7.61 9.57
C ARG A 149 -4.25 -8.61 8.63
N ASN A 150 -3.59 -9.63 9.20
CA ASN A 150 -2.98 -10.72 8.46
C ASN A 150 -2.02 -10.25 7.34
N VAL A 151 -1.19 -9.26 7.64
CA VAL A 151 -0.19 -8.71 6.72
C VAL A 151 1.14 -9.46 6.82
N ALA A 152 1.63 -9.66 8.05
CA ALA A 152 2.90 -10.33 8.33
C ALA A 152 2.72 -11.48 9.33
N SER A 153 1.54 -12.07 9.36
CA SER A 153 1.22 -13.18 10.25
C SER A 153 1.91 -14.45 9.80
N THR A 154 2.45 -15.20 10.76
CA THR A 154 2.88 -16.57 10.50
C THR A 154 1.67 -17.46 10.19
N PRO A 155 1.87 -18.63 9.53
CA PRO A 155 0.76 -19.56 9.27
C PRO A 155 -0.05 -19.94 10.52
N GLU A 156 0.61 -20.04 11.68
CA GLU A 156 -0.03 -20.39 12.96
C GLU A 156 -0.94 -19.26 13.49
N ARG A 157 -0.74 -18.04 12.99
CA ARG A 157 -1.57 -16.86 13.31
C ARG A 157 -2.43 -16.41 12.14
N ALA A 158 -2.46 -17.18 11.06
CA ALA A 158 -3.41 -16.98 9.98
C ALA A 158 -4.82 -16.87 10.56
N TYR A 159 -5.62 -15.93 10.05
CA TYR A 159 -6.97 -15.64 10.56
C TYR A 159 -7.05 -15.07 11.98
N GLY A 160 -5.93 -14.92 12.70
CA GLY A 160 -5.84 -14.30 14.01
C GLY A 160 -5.48 -12.82 13.96
N ARG A 161 -5.28 -12.24 15.14
CA ARG A 161 -4.71 -10.90 15.28
C ARG A 161 -3.19 -10.99 15.24
N ASP A 162 -2.56 -10.17 14.44
CA ASP A 162 -1.12 -9.99 14.42
C ASP A 162 -0.71 -8.69 15.15
N PRO A 163 0.60 -8.43 15.35
CA PRO A 163 1.06 -7.21 16.00
C PRO A 163 0.62 -5.91 15.31
N LEU A 164 0.33 -5.93 14.00
CA LEU A 164 -0.17 -4.77 13.25
C LEU A 164 -1.62 -4.45 13.57
N SER A 165 -2.36 -5.41 14.14
CA SER A 165 -3.74 -5.25 14.57
C SER A 165 -3.89 -4.69 15.99
N ALA A 166 -2.78 -4.40 16.69
CA ALA A 166 -2.81 -3.87 18.04
C ALA A 166 -3.55 -2.53 18.10
N GLY A 167 -4.56 -2.44 18.98
CA GLY A 167 -5.37 -1.23 19.16
C GLY A 167 -6.55 -1.08 18.19
N ILE A 168 -6.71 -1.97 17.22
CA ILE A 168 -7.88 -1.98 16.34
C ILE A 168 -9.07 -2.58 17.10
N LEU A 169 -10.25 -1.97 16.96
CA LEU A 169 -11.48 -2.47 17.56
C LEU A 169 -11.92 -3.79 16.94
N ASP A 170 -12.50 -4.67 17.75
CA ASP A 170 -12.96 -6.00 17.32
C ASP A 170 -13.93 -5.92 16.14
N ASP A 171 -14.91 -5.04 16.20
CA ASP A 171 -15.90 -4.86 15.14
C ASP A 171 -15.28 -4.42 13.80
N ALA A 172 -14.18 -3.66 13.83
CA ALA A 172 -13.48 -3.26 12.63
C ALA A 172 -12.72 -4.45 12.00
N ILE A 173 -11.96 -5.18 12.82
CA ILE A 173 -11.21 -6.37 12.40
C ILE A 173 -12.14 -7.47 11.90
N ASP A 174 -13.23 -7.75 12.63
CA ASP A 174 -14.16 -8.84 12.32
C ASP A 174 -15.00 -8.55 11.06
N SER A 175 -14.99 -7.30 10.59
CA SER A 175 -15.61 -6.93 9.32
C SER A 175 -14.77 -7.26 8.08
N THR A 176 -13.56 -7.79 8.27
CA THR A 176 -12.67 -8.20 7.17
C THR A 176 -12.36 -9.68 7.27
N LEU A 177 -12.77 -10.42 6.26
CA LEU A 177 -12.57 -11.85 6.12
C LEU A 177 -11.24 -12.12 5.42
N ILE A 178 -10.58 -13.21 5.79
CA ILE A 178 -9.28 -13.60 5.22
C ILE A 178 -9.47 -14.86 4.38
N ALA A 179 -8.93 -14.80 3.15
CA ALA A 179 -8.85 -15.95 2.23
C ALA A 179 -7.38 -16.23 1.88
N GLU A 180 -7.13 -17.37 1.26
CA GLU A 180 -5.81 -17.75 0.75
C GLU A 180 -5.64 -17.27 -0.69
N PHE A 181 -4.45 -16.71 -1.01
CA PHE A 181 -4.15 -16.26 -2.36
C PHE A 181 -3.91 -17.47 -3.29
N ASN A 182 -4.44 -17.40 -4.52
CA ASN A 182 -4.50 -18.50 -5.48
C ASN A 182 -5.34 -19.72 -5.04
N ASP A 183 -6.19 -19.56 -4.03
CA ASP A 183 -7.18 -20.56 -3.62
C ASP A 183 -8.60 -19.99 -3.76
N LEU A 184 -9.22 -20.22 -4.93
CA LEU A 184 -10.58 -19.76 -5.19
C LEU A 184 -11.61 -20.42 -4.26
N ALA A 185 -11.37 -21.69 -3.86
CA ALA A 185 -12.28 -22.40 -2.98
C ALA A 185 -12.39 -21.71 -1.60
N SER A 186 -11.30 -21.18 -1.07
CA SER A 186 -11.31 -20.42 0.19
C SER A 186 -12.21 -19.18 0.10
N VAL A 187 -12.28 -18.55 -1.05
CA VAL A 187 -13.17 -17.39 -1.28
C VAL A 187 -14.63 -17.82 -1.44
N GLU A 188 -14.88 -18.89 -2.20
CA GLU A 188 -16.21 -19.47 -2.39
C GLU A 188 -16.84 -19.90 -1.05
N GLU A 189 -16.07 -20.48 -0.15
CA GLU A 189 -16.51 -20.82 1.21
C GLU A 189 -16.97 -19.60 1.99
N LEU A 190 -16.24 -18.47 1.86
CA LEU A 190 -16.64 -17.22 2.51
C LEU A 190 -17.95 -16.66 1.92
N PHE A 191 -18.11 -16.69 0.59
CA PHE A 191 -19.34 -16.25 -0.05
C PHE A 191 -20.53 -17.14 0.32
N ALA A 192 -20.32 -18.46 0.43
CA ALA A 192 -21.35 -19.38 0.90
C ALA A 192 -21.73 -19.18 2.37
N LYS A 193 -20.75 -18.87 3.21
CA LYS A 193 -20.95 -18.63 4.64
C LYS A 193 -21.63 -17.29 4.94
N TYR A 194 -21.39 -16.28 4.11
CA TYR A 194 -21.90 -14.91 4.30
C TYR A 194 -22.67 -14.43 3.05
N PRO A 195 -23.77 -15.12 2.67
CA PRO A 195 -24.53 -14.78 1.48
C PRO A 195 -25.05 -13.34 1.57
N ASP A 196 -24.89 -12.58 0.49
CA ASP A 196 -25.32 -11.17 0.36
C ASP A 196 -24.72 -10.21 1.39
N GLN A 197 -23.63 -10.58 2.08
CA GLN A 197 -23.02 -9.74 3.10
C GLN A 197 -21.61 -9.25 2.72
N ILE A 198 -21.00 -9.77 1.65
CA ILE A 198 -19.66 -9.38 1.19
C ILE A 198 -19.79 -8.19 0.24
N ALA A 199 -19.20 -7.05 0.65
CA ALA A 199 -19.21 -5.80 -0.11
C ALA A 199 -18.19 -5.79 -1.25
N GLY A 200 -17.09 -6.51 -1.09
CA GLY A 200 -16.04 -6.56 -2.10
C GLY A 200 -14.85 -7.43 -1.69
N VAL A 201 -13.98 -7.64 -2.66
CA VAL A 201 -12.69 -8.33 -2.50
C VAL A 201 -11.58 -7.35 -2.83
N ILE A 202 -10.57 -7.25 -1.96
CA ILE A 202 -9.36 -6.45 -2.19
C ILE A 202 -8.15 -7.36 -2.27
N LEU A 203 -7.30 -7.17 -3.28
CA LEU A 203 -6.10 -7.98 -3.47
C LEU A 203 -4.93 -7.13 -3.99
N GLU A 204 -3.71 -7.58 -3.73
CA GLU A 204 -2.55 -7.15 -4.50
C GLU A 204 -2.48 -8.00 -5.78
N PRO A 205 -2.23 -7.41 -6.96
CA PRO A 205 -2.03 -8.21 -8.18
C PRO A 205 -0.88 -9.20 -8.05
N VAL A 206 0.20 -8.80 -7.37
CA VAL A 206 1.35 -9.64 -7.02
C VAL A 206 1.67 -9.39 -5.54
N PRO A 207 1.24 -10.25 -4.61
CA PRO A 207 1.47 -10.07 -3.18
C PRO A 207 2.96 -10.06 -2.85
N HIS A 208 3.46 -8.91 -2.42
CA HIS A 208 4.87 -8.66 -2.20
C HIS A 208 5.40 -9.34 -0.93
N ASN A 209 4.68 -9.21 0.18
CA ASN A 209 5.10 -9.68 1.49
C ASN A 209 5.21 -11.21 1.62
N VAL A 210 4.59 -11.95 0.73
CA VAL A 210 4.57 -13.42 0.73
C VAL A 210 5.45 -14.03 -0.37
N GLY A 211 6.38 -13.23 -0.91
CA GLY A 211 7.38 -13.69 -1.87
C GLY A 211 7.05 -13.40 -3.33
N ALA A 212 6.28 -12.35 -3.59
CA ALA A 212 5.91 -11.92 -4.93
C ALA A 212 5.20 -13.05 -5.73
N LEU A 213 4.20 -13.64 -5.13
CA LEU A 213 3.43 -14.73 -5.75
C LEU A 213 2.70 -14.22 -7.00
N MET A 214 2.90 -14.88 -8.12
CA MET A 214 2.14 -14.58 -9.33
C MET A 214 0.71 -15.11 -9.20
N PRO A 215 -0.31 -14.30 -9.58
CA PRO A 215 -1.67 -14.76 -9.57
C PRO A 215 -1.90 -15.79 -10.69
N GLU A 216 -2.60 -16.86 -10.38
CA GLU A 216 -3.10 -17.80 -11.39
C GLU A 216 -4.25 -17.16 -12.17
N ARG A 217 -4.27 -17.36 -13.48
CA ARG A 217 -5.29 -16.75 -14.34
C ARG A 217 -6.70 -17.21 -13.96
N GLU A 218 -6.84 -18.48 -13.67
CA GLU A 218 -8.08 -19.13 -13.28
C GLU A 218 -8.62 -18.58 -11.97
N PHE A 219 -7.70 -18.26 -11.02
CA PHE A 219 -8.04 -17.61 -9.77
C PHE A 219 -8.62 -16.20 -10.00
N LEU A 220 -7.94 -15.36 -10.79
CA LEU A 220 -8.43 -14.01 -11.08
C LEU A 220 -9.77 -14.02 -11.84
N GLN A 221 -9.92 -14.94 -12.80
CA GLN A 221 -11.17 -15.10 -13.54
C GLN A 221 -12.30 -15.56 -12.61
N GLY A 222 -12.02 -16.55 -11.78
CA GLY A 222 -12.99 -17.05 -10.80
C GLY A 222 -13.43 -15.97 -9.80
N LEU A 223 -12.50 -15.13 -9.31
CA LEU A 223 -12.83 -13.98 -8.47
C LEU A 223 -13.77 -13.00 -9.18
N ARG A 224 -13.49 -12.70 -10.47
CA ARG A 224 -14.34 -11.82 -11.27
C ARG A 224 -15.73 -12.40 -11.44
N ASP A 225 -15.83 -13.68 -11.80
CA ASP A 225 -17.10 -14.37 -12.00
C ASP A 225 -17.92 -14.42 -10.70
N LEU A 226 -17.26 -14.70 -9.57
CA LEU A 226 -17.89 -14.75 -8.25
C LEU A 226 -18.43 -13.38 -7.80
N THR A 227 -17.68 -12.30 -8.07
CA THR A 227 -18.05 -10.93 -7.67
C THR A 227 -19.01 -10.25 -8.63
N THR A 228 -19.29 -10.83 -9.79
CA THR A 228 -20.26 -10.32 -10.79
C THR A 228 -21.68 -10.85 -10.55
N ARG A 229 -21.81 -11.99 -9.88
CA ARG A 229 -23.09 -12.63 -9.51
C ARG A 229 -23.80 -11.87 -8.39
#